data_64f5b9f58f305d39ff7b0b599518415c
#
_entry.id   64f5b9f58f305d39ff7b0b599518415c
#
_cell.length_a   1.000
_cell.length_b   1.000
_cell.length_c   1.000
_cell.angle_alpha   90.00
_cell.angle_beta   90.00
_cell.angle_gamma   90.00
#
_symmetry.space_group_name_H-M   'P 1'
#
loop_
_entity.id
_entity.type
_entity.pdbx_description
1 polymer ?
#
loop_
_entity_poly.entity_id
_entity_poly.type
_entity_poly.pdbx_seq_one_letter_code
_entity_poly.pdbx_strand_id
1 'polypeptide(L)'
;MLGEIYSGGLGVPENQETAAKWYRKAAMQGNDGAQYYLGECYYLGKGVAENDAKAVKWFQKSADQGNADAQYYLGECYYLGRGIAENDAEAVKWLQKAAEQGNADAQTLLATCYFRGNGVLEDERKAASLYQKAANQGHAEAQYWLGNCYRFGWGIKKDPRKAIEWYKKSMDNGYYEFNIYDSISFVLYDIIFEMEKIGTSFQKIARSKELAEGIQYAEYAINHFDCENAEDGDIYITLAELYRYKNLDRALDYAEHAVALGVEDANETLKSLRLANGTFGNIGRFLSGIFD
;
A
#
# COMPACT_ATOMS: atom_id res chain seq x y z
N MET A 1 -2.78 -1.91 33.66
CA MET A 1 -3.97 -1.33 34.41
C MET A 1 -5.14 -2.30 34.43
N LEU A 2 -6.12 -2.14 35.38
CA LEU A 2 -7.33 -3.00 35.42
C LEU A 2 -8.11 -2.93 34.07
N GLY A 3 -8.13 -1.77 33.40
CA GLY A 3 -8.75 -1.61 32.11
C GLY A 3 -8.17 -2.56 31.05
N GLU A 4 -6.86 -2.67 30.95
CA GLU A 4 -6.17 -3.57 30.00
C GLU A 4 -6.43 -5.05 30.30
N ILE A 5 -6.53 -5.40 31.59
CA ILE A 5 -6.86 -6.78 32.04
C ILE A 5 -8.22 -7.19 31.47
N TYR A 6 -9.24 -6.33 31.62
CA TYR A 6 -10.58 -6.62 31.08
C TYR A 6 -10.68 -6.45 29.56
N SER A 7 -9.92 -5.54 28.97
CA SER A 7 -9.90 -5.34 27.51
C SER A 7 -9.25 -6.51 26.77
N GLY A 8 -8.17 -7.08 27.33
CA GLY A 8 -7.44 -8.21 26.75
C GLY A 8 -7.80 -9.58 27.29
N GLY A 9 -8.74 -9.68 28.24
CA GLY A 9 -9.12 -10.97 28.85
C GLY A 9 -7.99 -11.63 29.64
N LEU A 10 -7.07 -10.85 30.22
CA LEU A 10 -5.87 -11.35 30.91
C LEU A 10 -6.23 -11.94 32.30
N GLY A 11 -6.49 -13.25 32.36
CA GLY A 11 -6.88 -13.96 33.57
C GLY A 11 -8.33 -13.76 33.98
N VAL A 12 -9.10 -13.00 33.24
CA VAL A 12 -10.56 -12.78 33.41
C VAL A 12 -11.22 -12.82 32.04
N PRO A 13 -12.52 -13.12 31.94
CA PRO A 13 -13.22 -12.97 30.65
C PRO A 13 -13.12 -11.53 30.13
N GLU A 14 -12.89 -11.40 28.81
CA GLU A 14 -12.90 -10.08 28.14
C GLU A 14 -14.23 -9.37 28.39
N ASN A 15 -14.15 -8.08 28.77
CA ASN A 15 -15.32 -7.25 29.00
C ASN A 15 -15.02 -5.78 28.73
N GLN A 16 -15.34 -5.34 27.53
CA GLN A 16 -15.05 -3.98 27.04
C GLN A 16 -15.80 -2.90 27.82
N GLU A 17 -17.03 -3.17 28.30
CA GLU A 17 -17.75 -2.23 29.17
C GLU A 17 -17.03 -2.01 30.52
N THR A 18 -16.55 -3.10 31.12
CA THR A 18 -15.80 -3.03 32.35
C THR A 18 -14.46 -2.34 32.16
N ALA A 19 -13.76 -2.63 31.04
CA ALA A 19 -12.54 -1.94 30.65
C ALA A 19 -12.75 -0.43 30.54
N ALA A 20 -13.75 0.01 29.79
CA ALA A 20 -14.08 1.42 29.62
C ALA A 20 -14.41 2.14 30.96
N LYS A 21 -15.08 1.44 31.88
CA LYS A 21 -15.35 1.97 33.23
C LYS A 21 -14.05 2.20 34.04
N TRP A 22 -13.08 1.28 33.94
CA TRP A 22 -11.77 1.43 34.59
C TRP A 22 -10.91 2.50 33.93
N TYR A 23 -10.87 2.56 32.61
CA TYR A 23 -10.18 3.64 31.90
C TYR A 23 -10.74 5.00 32.25
N ARG A 24 -12.08 5.13 32.34
CA ARG A 24 -12.72 6.40 32.75
C ARG A 24 -12.29 6.82 34.19
N LYS A 25 -12.25 5.88 35.15
CA LYS A 25 -11.82 6.20 36.49
C LYS A 25 -10.39 6.74 36.54
N ALA A 26 -9.47 6.10 35.82
CA ALA A 26 -8.08 6.52 35.77
C ALA A 26 -7.88 7.80 34.94
N ALA A 27 -8.58 7.95 33.85
CA ALA A 27 -8.55 9.14 32.98
C ALA A 27 -9.01 10.41 33.70
N MET A 28 -10.04 10.28 34.57
CA MET A 28 -10.51 11.38 35.43
C MET A 28 -9.51 11.78 36.50
N GLN A 29 -8.56 10.91 36.84
CA GLN A 29 -7.45 11.20 37.74
C GLN A 29 -6.22 11.77 37.03
N GLY A 30 -6.32 12.00 35.71
CA GLY A 30 -5.26 12.62 34.92
C GLY A 30 -4.27 11.64 34.28
N ASN A 31 -4.45 10.32 34.45
CA ASN A 31 -3.55 9.35 33.81
C ASN A 31 -3.66 9.43 32.27
N ASP A 32 -2.57 9.75 31.58
CA ASP A 32 -2.49 9.99 30.16
C ASP A 32 -2.82 8.73 29.32
N GLY A 33 -2.25 7.58 29.68
CA GLY A 33 -2.55 6.31 29.03
C GLY A 33 -4.03 5.92 29.14
N ALA A 34 -4.64 6.13 30.31
CA ALA A 34 -6.07 5.87 30.48
C ALA A 34 -6.94 6.86 29.69
N GLN A 35 -6.49 8.11 29.53
CA GLN A 35 -7.17 9.10 28.68
C GLN A 35 -7.10 8.67 27.22
N TYR A 36 -5.96 8.20 26.74
CA TYR A 36 -5.80 7.63 25.42
C TYR A 36 -6.76 6.45 25.20
N TYR A 37 -6.72 5.43 26.05
CA TYR A 37 -7.60 4.26 25.92
C TYR A 37 -9.09 4.60 26.03
N LEU A 38 -9.47 5.57 26.84
CA LEU A 38 -10.85 6.01 26.89
C LEU A 38 -11.25 6.77 25.59
N GLY A 39 -10.33 7.53 25.00
CA GLY A 39 -10.47 8.12 23.68
C GLY A 39 -10.71 7.03 22.64
N GLU A 40 -9.88 5.99 22.62
CA GLU A 40 -10.03 4.84 21.72
C GLU A 40 -11.37 4.12 21.92
N CYS A 41 -11.82 3.92 23.17
CA CYS A 41 -13.14 3.35 23.43
C CYS A 41 -14.26 4.14 22.76
N TYR A 42 -14.22 5.48 22.81
CA TYR A 42 -15.21 6.32 22.13
C TYR A 42 -15.03 6.37 20.63
N TYR A 43 -13.80 6.27 20.13
CA TYR A 43 -13.46 6.29 18.70
C TYR A 43 -13.92 5.04 17.96
N LEU A 44 -13.83 3.87 18.65
CA LEU A 44 -14.16 2.55 18.08
C LEU A 44 -15.49 1.98 18.60
N GLY A 45 -16.19 2.67 19.51
CA GLY A 45 -17.40 2.14 20.12
C GLY A 45 -17.18 0.93 21.05
N LYS A 46 -15.95 0.73 21.57
CA LYS A 46 -15.60 -0.41 22.44
C LYS A 46 -16.08 -0.19 23.90
N GLY A 47 -17.09 -0.92 24.29
CA GLY A 47 -17.66 -0.85 25.66
C GLY A 47 -18.42 0.44 25.99
N VAL A 48 -18.52 1.36 25.05
CA VAL A 48 -19.32 2.58 25.08
C VAL A 48 -19.87 2.86 23.67
N ALA A 49 -20.93 3.65 23.58
CA ALA A 49 -21.40 4.10 22.27
C ALA A 49 -20.33 4.98 21.59
N GLU A 50 -20.08 4.75 20.31
CA GLU A 50 -19.15 5.52 19.48
C GLU A 50 -19.49 7.02 19.57
N ASN A 51 -18.44 7.85 19.74
CA ASN A 51 -18.59 9.29 19.81
C ASN A 51 -17.27 10.00 19.56
N ASP A 52 -17.04 10.38 18.31
CA ASP A 52 -15.78 11.00 17.88
C ASP A 52 -15.47 12.31 18.60
N ALA A 53 -16.48 13.14 18.87
CA ALA A 53 -16.28 14.39 19.62
C ALA A 53 -15.82 14.17 21.07
N LYS A 54 -16.23 13.05 21.70
CA LYS A 54 -15.70 12.66 23.00
C LYS A 54 -14.31 12.03 22.87
N ALA A 55 -14.07 11.24 21.84
CA ALA A 55 -12.76 10.68 21.57
C ALA A 55 -11.71 11.78 21.44
N VAL A 56 -11.96 12.78 20.59
CA VAL A 56 -11.08 13.95 20.41
C VAL A 56 -10.77 14.64 21.72
N LYS A 57 -11.78 14.86 22.58
CA LYS A 57 -11.56 15.49 23.91
C LYS A 57 -10.63 14.70 24.81
N TRP A 58 -10.68 13.37 24.74
CA TRP A 58 -9.81 12.52 25.54
C TRP A 58 -8.42 12.38 24.91
N PHE A 59 -8.33 12.24 23.59
CA PHE A 59 -7.06 12.29 22.86
C PHE A 59 -6.33 13.61 23.12
N GLN A 60 -7.02 14.75 23.07
CA GLN A 60 -6.42 16.05 23.35
C GLN A 60 -5.78 16.10 24.76
N LYS A 61 -6.49 15.63 25.78
CA LYS A 61 -5.97 15.62 27.15
C LYS A 61 -4.73 14.74 27.31
N SER A 62 -4.72 13.58 26.66
CA SER A 62 -3.59 12.65 26.67
C SER A 62 -2.42 13.20 25.83
N ALA A 63 -2.70 13.75 24.66
CA ALA A 63 -1.71 14.34 23.76
C ALA A 63 -1.00 15.56 24.39
N ASP A 64 -1.73 16.37 25.14
CA ASP A 64 -1.18 17.51 25.89
C ASP A 64 -0.20 17.07 26.99
N GLN A 65 -0.31 15.85 27.48
CA GLN A 65 0.62 15.24 28.43
C GLN A 65 1.79 14.53 27.74
N GLY A 66 1.82 14.51 26.40
CA GLY A 66 2.93 13.97 25.62
C GLY A 66 2.75 12.54 25.13
N ASN A 67 1.60 11.90 25.35
CA ASN A 67 1.34 10.54 24.86
C ASN A 67 1.37 10.50 23.32
N ALA A 68 2.28 9.70 22.74
CA ALA A 68 2.53 9.67 21.29
C ALA A 68 1.34 9.10 20.51
N ASP A 69 0.68 8.08 21.03
CA ASP A 69 -0.47 7.47 20.36
C ASP A 69 -1.66 8.43 20.34
N ALA A 70 -1.89 9.12 21.45
CA ALA A 70 -2.93 10.15 21.53
C ALA A 70 -2.64 11.34 20.59
N GLN A 71 -1.37 11.72 20.43
CA GLN A 71 -0.96 12.76 19.48
C GLN A 71 -1.21 12.31 18.04
N TYR A 72 -0.93 11.05 17.70
CA TYR A 72 -1.25 10.48 16.39
C TYR A 72 -2.77 10.53 16.14
N TYR A 73 -3.59 9.94 17.01
CA TYR A 73 -5.04 9.92 16.81
C TYR A 73 -5.67 11.32 16.76
N LEU A 74 -5.15 12.26 17.55
CA LEU A 74 -5.59 13.64 17.46
C LEU A 74 -5.23 14.28 16.11
N GLY A 75 -4.02 14.02 15.62
CA GLY A 75 -3.58 14.44 14.30
C GLY A 75 -4.43 13.83 13.19
N GLU A 76 -4.74 12.54 13.28
CA GLU A 76 -5.63 11.84 12.36
C GLU A 76 -7.05 12.41 12.39
N CYS A 77 -7.61 12.72 13.57
CA CYS A 77 -8.90 13.36 13.70
C CYS A 77 -8.96 14.72 13.00
N TYR A 78 -7.90 15.53 13.12
CA TYR A 78 -7.81 16.80 12.39
C TYR A 78 -7.65 16.60 10.88
N TYR A 79 -6.89 15.58 10.45
CA TYR A 79 -6.68 15.27 9.04
C TYR A 79 -7.96 14.79 8.34
N LEU A 80 -8.78 14.00 9.04
CA LEU A 80 -10.03 13.42 8.50
C LEU A 80 -11.29 14.26 8.81
N GLY A 81 -11.18 15.28 9.63
CA GLY A 81 -12.37 16.01 10.13
C GLY A 81 -13.25 15.16 11.06
N ARG A 82 -12.69 14.13 11.70
CA ARG A 82 -13.45 13.17 12.50
C ARG A 82 -13.64 13.66 13.94
N GLY A 83 -14.85 14.01 14.31
CA GLY A 83 -15.21 14.54 15.64
C GLY A 83 -14.75 15.98 15.92
N ILE A 84 -14.04 16.59 15.00
CA ILE A 84 -13.56 17.97 15.02
C ILE A 84 -13.52 18.48 13.57
N ALA A 85 -13.51 19.79 13.36
CA ALA A 85 -13.36 20.36 12.01
C ALA A 85 -11.99 19.98 11.43
N GLU A 86 -11.99 19.58 10.15
CA GLU A 86 -10.76 19.28 9.40
C GLU A 86 -9.79 20.47 9.43
N ASN A 87 -8.52 20.17 9.71
CA ASN A 87 -7.45 21.17 9.76
C ASN A 87 -6.09 20.51 9.58
N ASP A 88 -5.62 20.45 8.35
CA ASP A 88 -4.35 19.83 7.99
C ASP A 88 -3.15 20.44 8.73
N ALA A 89 -3.15 21.77 8.96
CA ALA A 89 -2.05 22.42 9.66
C ALA A 89 -1.96 22.00 11.14
N GLU A 90 -3.10 21.82 11.82
CA GLU A 90 -3.13 21.27 13.18
C GLU A 90 -2.81 19.76 13.16
N ALA A 91 -3.28 19.00 12.16
CA ALA A 91 -2.93 17.60 11.99
C ALA A 91 -1.40 17.43 11.94
N VAL A 92 -0.73 18.18 11.07
CA VAL A 92 0.73 18.13 10.92
C VAL A 92 1.45 18.43 12.23
N LYS A 93 1.01 19.40 13.00
CA LYS A 93 1.65 19.74 14.30
C LYS A 93 1.60 18.58 15.29
N TRP A 94 0.46 17.90 15.38
CA TRP A 94 0.30 16.76 16.28
C TRP A 94 1.03 15.53 15.76
N LEU A 95 0.93 15.23 14.46
CA LEU A 95 1.66 14.15 13.82
C LEU A 95 3.17 14.31 13.94
N GLN A 96 3.69 15.55 13.85
CA GLN A 96 5.11 15.80 14.01
C GLN A 96 5.60 15.45 15.42
N LYS A 97 4.85 15.83 16.46
CA LYS A 97 5.18 15.46 17.85
C LYS A 97 5.20 13.94 18.08
N ALA A 98 4.20 13.24 17.54
CA ALA A 98 4.14 11.78 17.64
C ALA A 98 5.27 11.09 16.83
N ALA A 99 5.55 11.58 15.62
CA ALA A 99 6.59 11.05 14.75
C ALA A 99 7.99 11.24 15.33
N GLU A 100 8.24 12.36 16.04
CA GLU A 100 9.50 12.63 16.76
C GLU A 100 9.71 11.66 17.93
N GLN A 101 8.64 11.17 18.53
CA GLN A 101 8.66 10.12 19.57
C GLN A 101 8.78 8.70 18.97
N GLY A 102 8.79 8.55 17.64
CA GLY A 102 8.97 7.27 16.97
C GLY A 102 7.67 6.55 16.61
N ASN A 103 6.49 7.13 16.81
CA ASN A 103 5.23 6.51 16.43
C ASN A 103 5.19 6.30 14.90
N ALA A 104 5.08 5.02 14.47
CA ALA A 104 5.20 4.65 13.06
C ALA A 104 3.99 5.08 12.23
N ASP A 105 2.79 5.03 12.80
CA ASP A 105 1.56 5.50 12.14
C ASP A 105 1.64 7.00 11.88
N ALA A 106 2.09 7.77 12.89
CA ALA A 106 2.29 9.20 12.75
C ALA A 106 3.38 9.54 11.71
N GLN A 107 4.49 8.78 11.66
CA GLN A 107 5.52 8.95 10.64
C GLN A 107 4.95 8.72 9.24
N THR A 108 4.09 7.70 9.07
CA THR A 108 3.46 7.34 7.81
C THR A 108 2.47 8.42 7.35
N LEU A 109 1.58 8.86 8.24
CA LEU A 109 0.59 9.89 7.90
C LEU A 109 1.25 11.26 7.67
N LEU A 110 2.26 11.62 8.47
CA LEU A 110 3.03 12.84 8.26
C LEU A 110 3.80 12.81 6.92
N ALA A 111 4.33 11.64 6.54
CA ALA A 111 4.94 11.46 5.23
C ALA A 111 3.94 11.72 4.11
N THR A 112 2.72 11.21 4.23
CA THR A 112 1.63 11.47 3.29
C THR A 112 1.28 12.96 3.21
N CYS A 113 1.28 13.67 4.35
CA CYS A 113 1.08 15.12 4.38
C CYS A 113 2.17 15.85 3.59
N TYR A 114 3.45 15.50 3.77
CA TYR A 114 4.55 16.08 2.98
C TYR A 114 4.50 15.70 1.50
N PHE A 115 4.09 14.48 1.19
CA PHE A 115 3.98 14.01 -0.20
C PHE A 115 2.87 14.74 -0.98
N ARG A 116 1.76 15.06 -0.32
CA ARG A 116 0.59 15.72 -0.94
C ARG A 116 0.53 17.22 -0.74
N GLY A 117 1.38 17.79 0.12
CA GLY A 117 1.30 19.21 0.48
C GLY A 117 0.14 19.55 1.43
N ASN A 118 -0.41 18.58 2.17
CA ASN A 118 -1.52 18.78 3.09
C ASN A 118 -1.03 19.44 4.40
N GLY A 119 -1.41 20.68 4.62
CA GLY A 119 -1.03 21.45 5.81
C GLY A 119 0.44 21.87 5.90
N VAL A 120 1.26 21.44 4.95
CA VAL A 120 2.69 21.78 4.78
C VAL A 120 3.02 21.96 3.31
N LEU A 121 4.17 22.56 3.01
CA LEU A 121 4.70 22.53 1.65
C LEU A 121 5.10 21.11 1.26
N GLU A 122 4.77 20.73 0.02
CA GLU A 122 5.17 19.46 -0.56
C GLU A 122 6.70 19.28 -0.48
N ASP A 123 7.12 18.12 0.00
CA ASP A 123 8.54 17.75 0.13
C ASP A 123 8.68 16.22 0.04
N GLU A 124 8.87 15.70 -1.17
CA GLU A 124 9.05 14.28 -1.42
C GLU A 124 10.25 13.69 -0.65
N ARG A 125 11.31 14.46 -0.42
CA ARG A 125 12.50 13.97 0.31
C ARG A 125 12.18 13.74 1.77
N LYS A 126 11.44 14.66 2.40
CA LYS A 126 10.96 14.47 3.77
C LYS A 126 9.97 13.32 3.85
N ALA A 127 9.04 13.22 2.90
CA ALA A 127 8.10 12.11 2.82
C ALA A 127 8.84 10.77 2.76
N ALA A 128 9.76 10.58 1.81
CA ALA A 128 10.55 9.37 1.68
C ALA A 128 11.36 9.04 2.94
N SER A 129 11.94 10.04 3.60
CA SER A 129 12.68 9.85 4.86
C SER A 129 11.78 9.38 6.00
N LEU A 130 10.55 9.88 6.10
CA LEU A 130 9.58 9.47 7.12
C LEU A 130 9.03 8.07 6.83
N TYR A 131 8.67 7.77 5.57
CA TYR A 131 8.31 6.41 5.15
C TYR A 131 9.43 5.42 5.47
N GLN A 132 10.70 5.78 5.22
CA GLN A 132 11.84 4.92 5.55
C GLN A 132 11.94 4.64 7.06
N LYS A 133 11.68 5.66 7.92
CA LYS A 133 11.70 5.48 9.38
C LYS A 133 10.63 4.51 9.85
N ALA A 134 9.37 4.70 9.40
CA ALA A 134 8.27 3.82 9.73
C ALA A 134 8.46 2.41 9.14
N ALA A 135 8.91 2.30 7.88
CA ALA A 135 9.18 1.03 7.22
C ALA A 135 10.24 0.18 7.94
N ASN A 136 11.28 0.82 8.48
CA ASN A 136 12.32 0.16 9.26
C ASN A 136 11.80 -0.38 10.61
N GLN A 137 10.68 0.14 11.12
CA GLN A 137 9.98 -0.37 12.29
C GLN A 137 9.01 -1.53 11.95
N GLY A 138 8.90 -1.91 10.68
CA GLY A 138 8.02 -2.97 10.21
C GLY A 138 6.60 -2.50 9.85
N HIS A 139 6.35 -1.18 9.79
CA HIS A 139 5.04 -0.65 9.43
C HIS A 139 4.72 -0.98 7.97
N ALA A 140 3.74 -1.84 7.75
CA ALA A 140 3.47 -2.47 6.45
C ALA A 140 3.09 -1.45 5.35
N GLU A 141 2.21 -0.50 5.65
CA GLU A 141 1.82 0.55 4.72
C GLU A 141 3.00 1.47 4.36
N ALA A 142 3.83 1.84 5.35
CA ALA A 142 5.03 2.64 5.07
C ALA A 142 6.04 1.91 4.18
N GLN A 143 6.15 0.58 4.32
CA GLN A 143 6.98 -0.24 3.43
C GLN A 143 6.46 -0.22 1.99
N TYR A 144 5.14 -0.27 1.79
CA TYR A 144 4.52 -0.11 0.48
C TYR A 144 4.83 1.28 -0.12
N TRP A 145 4.60 2.34 0.63
CA TRP A 145 4.88 3.70 0.16
C TRP A 145 6.37 3.94 -0.12
N LEU A 146 7.26 3.36 0.68
CA LEU A 146 8.70 3.39 0.40
C LEU A 146 9.04 2.63 -0.88
N GLY A 147 8.38 1.50 -1.14
CA GLY A 147 8.45 0.80 -2.42
C GLY A 147 8.09 1.72 -3.59
N ASN A 148 7.00 2.48 -3.47
CA ASN A 148 6.60 3.48 -4.45
C ASN A 148 7.66 4.58 -4.62
N CYS A 149 8.25 5.08 -3.53
CA CYS A 149 9.34 6.05 -3.61
C CYS A 149 10.51 5.51 -4.45
N TYR A 150 10.91 4.25 -4.27
CA TYR A 150 11.96 3.62 -5.08
C TYR A 150 11.51 3.35 -6.52
N ARG A 151 10.24 2.99 -6.76
CA ARG A 151 9.68 2.74 -8.10
C ARG A 151 9.72 3.98 -8.95
N PHE A 152 9.22 5.11 -8.43
CA PHE A 152 9.03 6.34 -9.18
C PHE A 152 10.19 7.34 -9.04
N GLY A 153 11.03 7.19 -8.00
CA GLY A 153 12.10 8.11 -7.68
C GLY A 153 11.65 9.30 -6.84
N TRP A 154 10.52 9.19 -6.11
CA TRP A 154 9.99 10.26 -5.27
C TRP A 154 10.92 10.53 -4.08
N GLY A 155 11.56 11.66 -4.10
CA GLY A 155 12.48 12.11 -3.05
C GLY A 155 13.76 11.30 -2.87
N ILE A 156 13.91 10.14 -3.55
CA ILE A 156 15.06 9.25 -3.52
C ILE A 156 15.40 8.78 -4.94
N LYS A 157 16.61 8.23 -5.13
CA LYS A 157 17.00 7.69 -6.43
C LYS A 157 16.14 6.47 -6.80
N LYS A 158 15.55 6.47 -7.99
CA LYS A 158 14.81 5.34 -8.56
C LYS A 158 15.64 4.06 -8.51
N ASP A 159 15.07 2.99 -7.95
CA ASP A 159 15.68 1.66 -7.87
C ASP A 159 14.56 0.59 -7.87
N PRO A 160 14.19 0.06 -9.04
CA PRO A 160 13.11 -0.92 -9.17
C PRO A 160 13.32 -2.19 -8.34
N ARG A 161 14.58 -2.65 -8.18
CA ARG A 161 14.87 -3.85 -7.38
C ARG A 161 14.61 -3.63 -5.90
N LYS A 162 14.98 -2.47 -5.37
CA LYS A 162 14.63 -2.08 -4.00
C LYS A 162 13.13 -1.88 -3.82
N ALA A 163 12.42 -1.38 -4.83
CA ALA A 163 10.96 -1.30 -4.77
C ALA A 163 10.34 -2.67 -4.50
N ILE A 164 10.73 -3.71 -5.26
CA ILE A 164 10.25 -5.08 -5.07
C ILE A 164 10.60 -5.61 -3.67
N GLU A 165 11.81 -5.35 -3.18
CA GLU A 165 12.22 -5.77 -1.83
C GLU A 165 11.31 -5.17 -0.75
N TRP A 166 10.97 -3.88 -0.86
CA TRP A 166 10.10 -3.21 0.09
C TRP A 166 8.63 -3.64 -0.03
N TYR A 167 8.13 -3.87 -1.24
CA TYR A 167 6.79 -4.44 -1.44
C TYR A 167 6.67 -5.83 -0.82
N LYS A 168 7.67 -6.71 -1.00
CA LYS A 168 7.68 -8.05 -0.38
C LYS A 168 7.69 -7.96 1.14
N LYS A 169 8.48 -7.07 1.74
CA LYS A 169 8.45 -6.83 3.19
C LYS A 169 7.08 -6.32 3.67
N SER A 170 6.44 -5.44 2.89
CA SER A 170 5.10 -4.95 3.19
C SER A 170 4.09 -6.10 3.25
N MET A 171 4.14 -7.03 2.28
CA MET A 171 3.33 -8.24 2.29
C MET A 171 3.64 -9.14 3.49
N ASP A 172 4.90 -9.38 3.80
CA ASP A 172 5.33 -10.18 4.95
C ASP A 172 4.81 -9.60 6.28
N ASN A 173 4.58 -8.29 6.34
CA ASN A 173 4.00 -7.58 7.48
C ASN A 173 2.48 -7.36 7.39
N GLY A 174 1.79 -8.05 6.46
CA GLY A 174 0.33 -8.12 6.44
C GLY A 174 -0.38 -7.13 5.52
N TYR A 175 0.32 -6.45 4.62
CA TYR A 175 -0.30 -5.60 3.62
C TYR A 175 -0.58 -6.40 2.34
N TYR A 176 -1.86 -6.76 2.10
CA TYR A 176 -2.30 -7.64 1.00
C TYR A 176 -3.32 -6.96 0.07
N GLU A 177 -3.10 -5.69 -0.23
CA GLU A 177 -3.94 -4.94 -1.16
C GLU A 177 -3.61 -5.31 -2.62
N PHE A 178 -4.62 -5.24 -3.51
CA PHE A 178 -4.42 -5.43 -4.96
C PHE A 178 -3.25 -4.63 -5.50
N ASN A 179 -3.16 -3.36 -5.11
CA ASN A 179 -2.12 -2.44 -5.57
C ASN A 179 -0.68 -2.93 -5.36
N ILE A 180 -0.42 -3.79 -4.36
CA ILE A 180 0.95 -4.28 -4.12
C ILE A 180 1.33 -5.36 -5.12
N TYR A 181 0.39 -6.25 -5.47
CA TYR A 181 0.60 -7.30 -6.45
C TYR A 181 0.78 -6.72 -7.85
N ASP A 182 -0.09 -5.77 -8.23
CA ASP A 182 0.03 -5.01 -9.45
C ASP A 182 1.36 -4.25 -9.51
N SER A 183 1.73 -3.54 -8.46
CA SER A 183 3.00 -2.80 -8.38
C SER A 183 4.22 -3.70 -8.58
N ILE A 184 4.24 -4.90 -7.99
CA ILE A 184 5.34 -5.86 -8.17
C ILE A 184 5.39 -6.37 -9.62
N SER A 185 4.25 -6.77 -10.18
CA SER A 185 4.19 -7.29 -11.55
C SER A 185 4.61 -6.24 -12.57
N PHE A 186 4.17 -4.99 -12.40
CA PHE A 186 4.53 -3.88 -13.24
C PHE A 186 6.03 -3.52 -13.16
N VAL A 187 6.61 -3.50 -11.95
CA VAL A 187 8.05 -3.25 -11.78
C VAL A 187 8.88 -4.37 -12.40
N LEU A 188 8.41 -5.61 -12.32
CA LEU A 188 9.09 -6.75 -12.98
C LEU A 188 8.98 -6.64 -14.49
N TYR A 189 7.83 -6.20 -15.02
CA TYR A 189 7.68 -5.89 -16.45
C TYR A 189 8.66 -4.78 -16.89
N ASP A 190 8.78 -3.68 -16.14
CA ASP A 190 9.74 -2.61 -16.42
C ASP A 190 11.19 -3.14 -16.49
N ILE A 191 11.57 -4.01 -15.56
CA ILE A 191 12.90 -4.64 -15.56
C ILE A 191 13.10 -5.49 -16.82
N ILE A 192 12.08 -6.25 -17.23
CA ILE A 192 12.12 -7.07 -18.45
C ILE A 192 12.24 -6.20 -19.69
N PHE A 193 11.48 -5.12 -19.76
CA PHE A 193 11.54 -4.14 -20.86
C PHE A 193 12.95 -3.53 -20.98
N GLU A 194 13.58 -3.16 -19.87
CA GLU A 194 14.98 -2.69 -19.88
C GLU A 194 15.96 -3.80 -20.32
N MET A 195 15.72 -5.06 -19.94
CA MET A 195 16.54 -6.19 -20.43
C MET A 195 16.44 -6.35 -21.95
N GLU A 196 15.27 -6.17 -22.52
CA GLU A 196 15.05 -6.19 -23.97
C GLU A 196 15.81 -5.05 -24.66
N LYS A 197 15.67 -3.84 -24.13
CA LYS A 197 16.28 -2.62 -24.66
C LYS A 197 17.82 -2.68 -24.69
N ILE A 198 18.45 -3.32 -23.72
CA ILE A 198 19.91 -3.56 -23.70
C ILE A 198 20.34 -4.78 -24.54
N GLY A 199 19.44 -5.38 -25.31
CA GLY A 199 19.73 -6.47 -26.24
C GLY A 199 19.77 -7.86 -25.59
N THR A 200 19.13 -8.07 -24.43
CA THR A 200 18.98 -9.42 -23.87
C THR A 200 18.11 -10.27 -24.82
N SER A 201 18.59 -11.46 -25.17
CA SER A 201 17.86 -12.33 -26.10
C SER A 201 16.49 -12.76 -25.54
N PHE A 202 15.50 -12.90 -26.41
CA PHE A 202 14.16 -13.37 -26.09
C PHE A 202 14.16 -14.66 -25.25
N GLN A 203 15.00 -15.65 -25.63
CA GLN A 203 15.12 -16.92 -24.88
C GLN A 203 15.65 -16.73 -23.45
N LYS A 204 16.55 -15.77 -23.24
CA LYS A 204 17.08 -15.46 -21.90
C LYS A 204 16.01 -14.78 -21.07
N ILE A 205 15.24 -13.86 -21.63
CA ILE A 205 14.09 -13.22 -20.97
C ILE A 205 13.04 -14.29 -20.64
N ALA A 206 12.66 -15.14 -21.58
CA ALA A 206 11.66 -16.19 -21.39
C ALA A 206 12.00 -17.17 -20.25
N ARG A 207 13.27 -17.29 -19.87
CA ARG A 207 13.77 -18.12 -18.77
C ARG A 207 14.13 -17.32 -17.52
N SER A 208 13.95 -16.01 -17.50
CA SER A 208 14.31 -15.17 -16.37
C SER A 208 13.40 -15.40 -15.15
N LYS A 209 13.96 -15.19 -14.00
CA LYS A 209 13.21 -15.24 -12.74
C LYS A 209 12.20 -14.08 -12.67
N GLU A 210 12.60 -12.92 -13.17
CA GLU A 210 11.79 -11.71 -13.21
C GLU A 210 10.47 -11.95 -13.99
N LEU A 211 10.55 -12.61 -15.16
CA LEU A 211 9.36 -12.96 -15.93
C LEU A 211 8.45 -13.93 -15.19
N ALA A 212 9.03 -14.97 -14.58
CA ALA A 212 8.25 -15.97 -13.84
C ALA A 212 7.54 -15.36 -12.63
N GLU A 213 8.24 -14.52 -11.85
CA GLU A 213 7.65 -13.80 -10.72
C GLU A 213 6.60 -12.79 -11.16
N GLY A 214 6.84 -12.01 -12.23
CA GLY A 214 5.88 -11.04 -12.76
C GLY A 214 4.55 -11.69 -13.13
N ILE A 215 4.59 -12.79 -13.87
CA ILE A 215 3.40 -13.57 -14.21
C ILE A 215 2.70 -14.06 -12.94
N GLN A 216 3.44 -14.63 -11.99
CA GLN A 216 2.86 -15.18 -10.76
C GLN A 216 2.12 -14.12 -9.95
N TYR A 217 2.69 -12.92 -9.77
CA TYR A 217 2.05 -11.86 -9.02
C TYR A 217 0.81 -11.31 -9.74
N ALA A 218 0.90 -11.13 -11.06
CA ALA A 218 -0.23 -10.64 -11.84
C ALA A 218 -1.39 -11.66 -11.89
N GLU A 219 -1.10 -12.95 -12.06
CA GLU A 219 -2.12 -14.00 -12.01
C GLU A 219 -2.74 -14.14 -10.60
N TYR A 220 -1.95 -13.96 -9.55
CA TYR A 220 -2.49 -13.93 -8.20
C TYR A 220 -3.49 -12.79 -8.04
N ALA A 221 -3.15 -11.59 -8.51
CA ALA A 221 -4.01 -10.42 -8.43
C ALA A 221 -5.37 -10.68 -9.10
N ILE A 222 -5.40 -11.10 -10.35
CA ILE A 222 -6.68 -11.34 -11.08
C ILE A 222 -7.53 -12.48 -10.50
N ASN A 223 -6.91 -13.42 -9.77
CA ASN A 223 -7.63 -14.56 -9.18
C ASN A 223 -8.19 -14.26 -7.78
N HIS A 224 -7.74 -13.20 -7.10
CA HIS A 224 -8.08 -12.94 -5.71
C HIS A 224 -8.74 -11.58 -5.48
N PHE A 225 -8.71 -10.69 -6.46
CA PHE A 225 -9.30 -9.37 -6.40
C PHE A 225 -10.27 -9.17 -7.56
N ASP A 226 -11.24 -8.26 -7.39
CA ASP A 226 -12.15 -7.88 -8.46
C ASP A 226 -11.46 -6.89 -9.40
N CYS A 227 -11.06 -7.36 -10.58
CA CYS A 227 -10.40 -6.57 -11.61
C CYS A 227 -11.29 -6.36 -12.85
N GLU A 228 -12.62 -6.52 -12.71
CA GLU A 228 -13.60 -6.47 -13.81
C GLU A 228 -14.00 -5.03 -14.21
N ASN A 229 -13.13 -4.06 -13.96
CA ASN A 229 -13.32 -2.65 -14.34
C ASN A 229 -12.09 -2.08 -15.03
N ALA A 230 -12.24 -0.91 -15.70
CA ALA A 230 -11.15 -0.30 -16.45
C ALA A 230 -10.00 0.22 -15.55
N GLU A 231 -10.29 0.62 -14.30
CA GLU A 231 -9.29 1.19 -13.40
C GLU A 231 -8.29 0.11 -12.91
N ASP A 232 -8.80 -1.10 -12.63
CA ASP A 232 -7.97 -2.23 -12.19
C ASP A 232 -7.56 -3.14 -13.36
N GLY A 233 -8.10 -2.89 -14.55
CA GLY A 233 -7.91 -3.70 -15.76
C GLY A 233 -6.51 -3.62 -16.37
N ASP A 234 -5.67 -2.65 -15.99
CA ASP A 234 -4.29 -2.50 -16.47
C ASP A 234 -3.44 -3.74 -16.18
N ILE A 235 -3.78 -4.52 -15.16
CA ILE A 235 -3.12 -5.79 -14.84
C ILE A 235 -3.20 -6.79 -16.01
N TYR A 236 -4.28 -6.76 -16.82
CA TYR A 236 -4.42 -7.61 -17.98
C TYR A 236 -3.48 -7.21 -19.12
N ILE A 237 -3.21 -5.89 -19.29
CA ILE A 237 -2.15 -5.42 -20.20
C ILE A 237 -0.79 -5.93 -19.73
N THR A 238 -0.50 -5.79 -18.44
CA THR A 238 0.75 -6.30 -17.85
C THR A 238 0.91 -7.80 -18.10
N LEU A 239 -0.15 -8.61 -17.89
CA LEU A 239 -0.13 -10.04 -18.20
C LEU A 239 0.08 -10.31 -19.68
N ALA A 240 -0.60 -9.59 -20.56
CA ALA A 240 -0.42 -9.73 -22.02
C ALA A 240 1.04 -9.50 -22.42
N GLU A 241 1.66 -8.44 -21.93
CA GLU A 241 3.06 -8.12 -22.22
C GLU A 241 4.05 -9.13 -21.61
N LEU A 242 3.79 -9.64 -20.42
CA LEU A 242 4.61 -10.68 -19.78
C LEU A 242 4.49 -12.02 -20.54
N TYR A 243 3.26 -12.41 -20.91
CA TYR A 243 3.02 -13.65 -21.62
C TYR A 243 3.54 -13.67 -23.07
N ARG A 244 3.80 -12.50 -23.70
CA ARG A 244 4.41 -12.45 -25.05
C ARG A 244 5.73 -13.23 -25.16
N TYR A 245 6.44 -13.41 -24.04
CA TYR A 245 7.70 -14.16 -23.97
C TYR A 245 7.51 -15.66 -23.71
N LYS A 246 6.33 -16.10 -23.28
CA LYS A 246 6.04 -17.48 -22.90
C LYS A 246 4.96 -18.15 -23.75
N ASN A 247 3.86 -17.48 -23.97
CA ASN A 247 2.68 -18.04 -24.63
C ASN A 247 1.88 -16.91 -25.29
N LEU A 248 2.02 -16.79 -26.59
CA LEU A 248 1.42 -15.70 -27.36
C LEU A 248 -0.12 -15.80 -27.42
N ASP A 249 -0.69 -17.01 -27.37
CA ASP A 249 -2.16 -17.18 -27.34
C ASP A 249 -2.73 -16.61 -26.04
N ARG A 250 -2.15 -16.96 -24.90
CA ARG A 250 -2.56 -16.36 -23.61
C ARG A 250 -2.32 -14.84 -23.55
N ALA A 251 -1.25 -14.36 -24.18
CA ALA A 251 -1.02 -12.91 -24.29
C ALA A 251 -2.15 -12.22 -25.06
N LEU A 252 -2.62 -12.83 -26.14
CA LEU A 252 -3.74 -12.31 -26.93
C LEU A 252 -5.04 -12.35 -26.14
N ASP A 253 -5.34 -13.46 -25.42
CA ASP A 253 -6.52 -13.58 -24.57
C ASP A 253 -6.60 -12.48 -23.52
N TYR A 254 -5.49 -12.19 -22.83
CA TYR A 254 -5.44 -11.11 -21.84
C TYR A 254 -5.59 -9.72 -22.47
N ALA A 255 -4.96 -9.47 -23.63
CA ALA A 255 -5.11 -8.20 -24.31
C ALA A 255 -6.56 -7.98 -24.83
N GLU A 256 -7.23 -9.04 -25.33
CA GLU A 256 -8.63 -8.98 -25.72
C GLU A 256 -9.55 -8.71 -24.52
N HIS A 257 -9.26 -9.29 -23.37
CA HIS A 257 -9.99 -9.01 -22.14
C HIS A 257 -9.83 -7.55 -21.70
N ALA A 258 -8.61 -7.01 -21.69
CA ALA A 258 -8.35 -5.59 -21.39
C ALA A 258 -9.11 -4.65 -22.33
N VAL A 259 -9.18 -4.96 -23.64
CA VAL A 259 -9.99 -4.20 -24.61
C VAL A 259 -11.47 -4.25 -24.25
N ALA A 260 -11.98 -5.41 -23.85
CA ALA A 260 -13.39 -5.57 -23.45
C ALA A 260 -13.75 -4.76 -22.21
N LEU A 261 -12.83 -4.59 -21.28
CA LEU A 261 -12.97 -3.73 -20.09
C LEU A 261 -12.85 -2.23 -20.42
N GLY A 262 -12.37 -1.86 -21.61
CA GLY A 262 -12.17 -0.47 -22.01
C GLY A 262 -10.90 0.17 -21.45
N VAL A 263 -9.89 -0.65 -21.12
CA VAL A 263 -8.59 -0.18 -20.60
C VAL A 263 -7.88 0.67 -21.66
N GLU A 264 -7.30 1.79 -21.24
CA GLU A 264 -6.50 2.66 -22.08
C GLU A 264 -5.31 1.88 -22.63
N ASP A 265 -4.91 2.16 -23.87
CA ASP A 265 -3.80 1.49 -24.58
C ASP A 265 -3.96 -0.02 -24.89
N ALA A 266 -5.01 -0.70 -24.39
CA ALA A 266 -5.22 -2.13 -24.63
C ALA A 266 -5.30 -2.48 -26.12
N ASN A 267 -5.89 -1.60 -26.93
CA ASN A 267 -5.96 -1.78 -28.38
C ASN A 267 -4.58 -1.74 -29.08
N GLU A 268 -3.66 -0.93 -28.57
CA GLU A 268 -2.29 -0.85 -29.11
C GLU A 268 -1.50 -2.12 -28.77
N THR A 269 -1.61 -2.59 -27.52
CA THR A 269 -1.01 -3.86 -27.09
C THR A 269 -1.54 -5.02 -27.90
N LEU A 270 -2.87 -5.15 -28.08
CA LEU A 270 -3.48 -6.19 -28.89
C LEU A 270 -3.02 -6.17 -30.34
N LYS A 271 -2.93 -4.99 -30.95
CA LYS A 271 -2.42 -4.82 -32.31
C LYS A 271 -0.97 -5.26 -32.43
N SER A 272 -0.12 -4.89 -31.47
CA SER A 272 1.30 -5.29 -31.43
C SER A 272 1.46 -6.81 -31.36
N LEU A 273 0.69 -7.47 -30.49
CA LEU A 273 0.72 -8.92 -30.30
C LEU A 273 0.21 -9.66 -31.55
N ARG A 274 -0.85 -9.18 -32.22
CA ARG A 274 -1.38 -9.76 -33.42
C ARG A 274 -0.37 -9.65 -34.58
N LEU A 275 0.38 -8.55 -34.69
CA LEU A 275 1.47 -8.39 -35.66
C LEU A 275 2.60 -9.39 -35.35
N ALA A 276 2.99 -9.54 -34.11
CA ALA A 276 3.98 -10.52 -33.68
C ALA A 276 3.54 -11.96 -34.04
N ASN A 277 2.28 -12.32 -33.76
CA ASN A 277 1.70 -13.62 -34.09
C ASN A 277 1.70 -13.87 -35.59
N GLY A 278 1.29 -12.89 -36.40
CA GLY A 278 1.32 -12.98 -37.88
C GLY A 278 2.73 -13.21 -38.42
N THR A 279 3.74 -12.57 -37.84
CA THR A 279 5.14 -12.71 -38.24
C THR A 279 5.71 -14.08 -37.84
N PHE A 280 5.50 -14.53 -36.61
CA PHE A 280 5.96 -15.83 -36.09
C PHE A 280 5.17 -17.00 -36.72
N GLY A 281 3.86 -16.86 -36.95
CA GLY A 281 3.04 -17.86 -37.64
C GLY A 281 3.47 -18.10 -39.08
N ASN A 282 3.96 -17.05 -39.76
CA ASN A 282 4.52 -17.19 -41.09
C ASN A 282 5.91 -17.86 -41.08
N ILE A 283 6.75 -17.56 -40.10
CA ILE A 283 8.07 -18.22 -39.94
C ILE A 283 7.90 -19.69 -39.55
N GLY A 284 7.00 -20.01 -38.65
CA GLY A 284 6.68 -21.40 -38.27
C GLY A 284 6.17 -22.23 -39.44
N ARG A 285 5.27 -21.69 -40.25
CA ARG A 285 4.79 -22.33 -41.49
C ARG A 285 5.89 -22.45 -42.56
N PHE A 286 6.79 -21.48 -42.62
CA PHE A 286 7.96 -21.55 -43.55
C PHE A 286 8.95 -22.62 -43.13
N LEU A 287 9.21 -22.78 -41.83
CA LEU A 287 10.11 -23.79 -41.30
C LEU A 287 9.50 -25.22 -41.38
N SER A 288 8.20 -25.40 -41.14
CA SER A 288 7.52 -26.70 -41.33
C SER A 288 7.53 -27.14 -42.79
N GLY A 289 7.44 -26.22 -43.73
CA GLY A 289 7.55 -26.54 -45.18
C GLY A 289 8.98 -26.81 -45.70
N ILE A 290 10.01 -26.66 -44.86
CA ILE A 290 11.40 -26.99 -45.18
C ILE A 290 11.76 -28.40 -44.69
N PHE A 291 11.01 -28.96 -43.72
CA PHE A 291 11.26 -30.26 -43.12
C PHE A 291 10.24 -31.34 -43.52
N ASP A 292 9.24 -31.02 -44.34
CA ASP A 292 8.40 -31.94 -45.11
C ASP A 292 8.96 -32.10 -46.54
#